data_86423acecb1ddf47a4d11737621b9c8b
#
_entry.id   86423acecb1ddf47a4d11737621b9c8b
#
_cell.length_a   1.000
_cell.length_b   1.000
_cell.length_c   1.000
_cell.angle_alpha   90.00
_cell.angle_beta   90.00
_cell.angle_gamma   90.00
#
_symmetry.space_group_name_H-M   'P 1'
#
loop_
_entity.id
_entity.type
_entity.pdbx_description
1 polymer ?
#
loop_
_entity_poly.entity_id
_entity_poly.type
_entity_poly.pdbx_seq_one_letter_code
_entity_poly.pdbx_strand_id
1 'polypeptide(L)'
;NKNKKRQFKIDKKIFFTKPLQIFKHKQIDILFEVIGQSDGLSKKIVETALKNKINVITPNKALIAKHGDYLAKLAERNKVNLEFEASVAGGIPILRTIKEGLATNKINKIYGILNGTTNYILSEMEKTGETFDKVLKKAQILGYAEPGNSKLDLNGFDAFAKIRILSALSFNTKISKNKCIMEGIENIKLEDIKIAGQLGFRVKLLGISEIINSQLFETVHPCLVSKNTYIGNVNGVMN
;
A
#
# COMPACT_ATOMS: atom_id res chain seq x y z
N ASN A 1 21.58 -3.15 -8.58
CA ASN A 1 22.34 -2.49 -9.64
C ASN A 1 23.83 -2.67 -9.40
N LYS A 2 24.55 -3.29 -10.38
CA LYS A 2 25.97 -3.62 -10.29
C LYS A 2 26.87 -2.36 -10.17
N ASN A 3 26.41 -1.26 -10.73
CA ASN A 3 27.17 -0.01 -10.82
C ASN A 3 26.83 1.01 -9.72
N LYS A 4 25.91 0.69 -8.80
CA LYS A 4 25.58 1.62 -7.71
C LYS A 4 26.71 1.66 -6.71
N LYS A 5 27.28 2.86 -6.46
CA LYS A 5 28.23 3.08 -5.36
C LYS A 5 27.56 2.74 -4.03
N ARG A 6 28.21 1.93 -3.21
CA ARG A 6 27.74 1.50 -1.88
C ARG A 6 28.73 1.97 -0.82
N GLN A 7 28.23 2.23 0.37
CA GLN A 7 29.08 2.63 1.51
C GLN A 7 29.94 1.46 2.05
N PHE A 8 29.62 0.23 1.65
CA PHE A 8 30.35 -0.98 2.08
C PHE A 8 30.69 -1.87 0.87
N LYS A 9 31.74 -2.68 1.01
CA LYS A 9 32.15 -3.65 -0.01
C LYS A 9 31.26 -4.88 0.07
N ILE A 10 30.67 -5.26 -1.06
CA ILE A 10 29.96 -6.54 -1.21
C ILE A 10 30.92 -7.52 -1.88
N ASP A 11 31.03 -8.73 -1.34
CA ASP A 11 31.77 -9.78 -1.99
C ASP A 11 31.16 -10.08 -3.37
N LYS A 12 31.99 -10.02 -4.42
CA LYS A 12 31.55 -10.28 -5.79
C LYS A 12 31.00 -11.70 -5.97
N LYS A 13 31.39 -12.64 -5.13
CA LYS A 13 30.94 -14.04 -5.17
C LYS A 13 29.45 -14.19 -4.80
N ILE A 14 28.91 -13.27 -3.98
CA ILE A 14 27.50 -13.28 -3.57
C ILE A 14 26.62 -12.32 -4.38
N PHE A 15 27.17 -11.71 -5.45
CA PHE A 15 26.47 -10.74 -6.27
C PHE A 15 26.05 -11.34 -7.62
N PHE A 16 24.78 -11.53 -7.80
CA PHE A 16 24.19 -12.10 -9.03
C PHE A 16 23.65 -11.01 -9.94
N THR A 17 23.98 -11.09 -11.23
CA THR A 17 23.43 -10.19 -12.27
C THR A 17 22.08 -10.65 -12.78
N LYS A 18 21.83 -11.96 -12.73
CA LYS A 18 20.55 -12.59 -13.09
C LYS A 18 19.86 -13.04 -11.80
N PRO A 19 18.77 -12.38 -11.35
CA PRO A 19 18.19 -12.63 -10.04
C PRO A 19 17.84 -14.09 -9.75
N LEU A 20 17.34 -14.84 -10.73
CA LEU A 20 16.99 -16.26 -10.56
C LEU A 20 18.19 -17.18 -10.31
N GLN A 21 19.43 -16.71 -10.55
CA GLN A 21 20.63 -17.50 -10.24
C GLN A 21 20.85 -17.69 -8.74
N ILE A 22 20.24 -16.85 -7.88
CA ILE A 22 20.34 -16.99 -6.43
C ILE A 22 19.87 -18.38 -5.96
N PHE A 23 18.88 -18.96 -6.61
CA PHE A 23 18.32 -20.27 -6.25
C PHE A 23 19.23 -21.46 -6.56
N LYS A 24 20.37 -21.25 -7.24
CA LYS A 24 21.44 -22.24 -7.39
C LYS A 24 22.31 -22.34 -6.14
N HIS A 25 22.22 -21.39 -5.22
CA HIS A 25 22.87 -21.46 -3.91
C HIS A 25 22.11 -22.39 -2.98
N LYS A 26 22.85 -23.27 -2.32
CA LYS A 26 22.28 -24.33 -1.46
C LYS A 26 21.86 -23.86 -0.06
N GLN A 27 22.08 -22.58 0.29
CA GLN A 27 21.88 -22.07 1.67
C GLN A 27 21.16 -20.72 1.65
N ILE A 28 19.90 -20.71 1.18
CA ILE A 28 19.03 -19.54 1.31
C ILE A 28 17.86 -19.93 2.20
N ASP A 29 17.76 -19.32 3.37
CA ASP A 29 16.69 -19.53 4.33
C ASP A 29 15.56 -18.52 4.12
N ILE A 30 15.91 -17.28 3.75
CA ILE A 30 14.97 -16.16 3.60
C ILE A 30 15.29 -15.36 2.34
N LEU A 31 14.26 -15.09 1.55
CA LEU A 31 14.30 -14.15 0.41
C LEU A 31 13.62 -12.84 0.79
N PHE A 32 14.32 -11.71 0.65
CA PHE A 32 13.73 -10.38 0.66
C PHE A 32 13.46 -9.92 -0.78
N GLU A 33 12.18 -9.81 -1.18
CA GLU A 33 11.77 -9.27 -2.48
C GLU A 33 11.43 -7.78 -2.34
N VAL A 34 12.20 -6.91 -3.01
CA VAL A 34 12.04 -5.44 -2.97
C VAL A 34 12.08 -4.83 -4.38
N ILE A 35 11.61 -5.56 -5.38
CA ILE A 35 11.59 -5.10 -6.79
C ILE A 35 10.38 -4.21 -7.04
N GLY A 36 9.22 -4.53 -6.47
CA GLY A 36 8.03 -3.67 -6.48
C GLY A 36 7.08 -3.87 -7.66
N GLN A 37 7.26 -4.87 -8.51
CA GLN A 37 6.35 -5.18 -9.63
C GLN A 37 5.29 -6.21 -9.24
N SER A 38 4.05 -6.05 -9.72
CA SER A 38 2.99 -7.04 -9.47
C SER A 38 3.21 -8.36 -10.21
N ASP A 39 3.86 -8.30 -11.37
CA ASP A 39 4.06 -9.42 -12.29
C ASP A 39 5.54 -9.57 -12.66
N GLY A 40 5.80 -10.40 -13.66
CA GLY A 40 7.12 -10.56 -14.25
C GLY A 40 8.13 -11.14 -13.26
N LEU A 41 9.24 -10.41 -13.07
CA LEU A 41 10.37 -10.90 -12.28
C LEU A 41 10.04 -11.04 -10.79
N SER A 42 9.33 -10.07 -10.18
CA SER A 42 8.93 -10.12 -8.78
C SER A 42 8.12 -11.37 -8.47
N LYS A 43 7.06 -11.61 -9.24
CA LYS A 43 6.21 -12.80 -9.09
C LYS A 43 7.02 -14.08 -9.25
N LYS A 44 7.82 -14.17 -10.32
CA LYS A 44 8.63 -15.37 -10.63
C LYS A 44 9.64 -15.70 -9.54
N ILE A 45 10.29 -14.68 -8.97
CA ILE A 45 11.26 -14.87 -7.89
C ILE A 45 10.56 -15.38 -6.63
N VAL A 46 9.45 -14.75 -6.22
CA VAL A 46 8.68 -15.17 -5.04
C VAL A 46 8.14 -16.58 -5.21
N GLU A 47 7.51 -16.90 -6.34
CA GLU A 47 7.05 -18.26 -6.62
C GLU A 47 8.16 -19.30 -6.56
N THR A 48 9.33 -18.97 -7.13
CA THR A 48 10.48 -19.88 -7.14
C THR A 48 11.01 -20.09 -5.73
N ALA A 49 11.10 -19.05 -4.92
CA ALA A 49 11.52 -19.16 -3.53
C ALA A 49 10.57 -20.08 -2.73
N LEU A 50 9.26 -19.82 -2.79
CA LEU A 50 8.26 -20.62 -2.08
C LEU A 50 8.29 -22.09 -2.51
N LYS A 51 8.43 -22.39 -3.81
CA LYS A 51 8.57 -23.75 -4.34
C LYS A 51 9.84 -24.45 -3.86
N ASN A 52 10.92 -23.69 -3.64
CA ASN A 52 12.18 -24.20 -3.10
C ASN A 52 12.22 -24.22 -1.57
N LYS A 53 11.07 -24.08 -0.90
CA LYS A 53 10.94 -24.08 0.56
C LYS A 53 11.75 -22.97 1.24
N ILE A 54 11.84 -21.80 0.61
CA ILE A 54 12.50 -20.61 1.12
C ILE A 54 11.43 -19.64 1.62
N ASN A 55 11.58 -19.15 2.85
CA ASN A 55 10.69 -18.13 3.40
C ASN A 55 10.83 -16.82 2.62
N VAL A 56 9.73 -16.09 2.45
CA VAL A 56 9.72 -14.85 1.69
C VAL A 56 9.21 -13.69 2.55
N ILE A 57 9.92 -12.56 2.47
CA ILE A 57 9.50 -11.28 3.03
C ILE A 57 9.42 -10.27 1.89
N THR A 58 8.28 -9.58 1.74
CA THR A 58 8.08 -8.58 0.68
C THR A 58 7.23 -7.41 1.12
N PRO A 59 7.65 -6.15 0.84
CA PRO A 59 6.79 -4.96 0.97
C PRO A 59 5.92 -4.72 -0.27
N ASN A 60 5.92 -5.61 -1.25
CA ASN A 60 5.34 -5.41 -2.56
C ASN A 60 3.82 -5.54 -2.55
N LYS A 61 3.13 -4.45 -2.17
CA LYS A 61 1.67 -4.41 -2.12
C LYS A 61 0.97 -4.78 -3.43
N ALA A 62 1.56 -4.37 -4.57
CA ALA A 62 0.98 -4.66 -5.88
C ALA A 62 0.98 -6.17 -6.18
N LEU A 63 2.06 -6.87 -5.81
CA LEU A 63 2.16 -8.33 -5.92
C LEU A 63 1.14 -9.02 -5.01
N ILE A 64 1.06 -8.60 -3.75
CA ILE A 64 0.15 -9.20 -2.76
C ILE A 64 -1.31 -8.91 -3.13
N ALA A 65 -1.66 -7.68 -3.48
CA ALA A 65 -3.03 -7.32 -3.88
C ALA A 65 -3.51 -8.10 -5.12
N LYS A 66 -2.59 -8.50 -6.01
CA LYS A 66 -2.94 -9.22 -7.24
C LYS A 66 -2.84 -10.74 -7.12
N HIS A 67 -1.86 -11.24 -6.39
CA HIS A 67 -1.51 -12.66 -6.34
C HIS A 67 -1.42 -13.24 -4.93
N GLY A 68 -1.78 -12.47 -3.90
CA GLY A 68 -1.61 -12.86 -2.49
C GLY A 68 -2.26 -14.21 -2.16
N ASP A 69 -3.49 -14.45 -2.57
CA ASP A 69 -4.18 -15.73 -2.32
C ASP A 69 -3.45 -16.94 -2.90
N TYR A 70 -2.93 -16.79 -4.11
CA TYR A 70 -2.16 -17.83 -4.76
C TYR A 70 -0.83 -18.07 -4.07
N LEU A 71 -0.11 -16.99 -3.75
CA LEU A 71 1.20 -17.07 -3.10
C LEU A 71 1.10 -17.60 -1.66
N ALA A 72 0.05 -17.20 -0.92
CA ALA A 72 -0.21 -17.73 0.42
C ALA A 72 -0.47 -19.24 0.40
N LYS A 73 -1.32 -19.72 -0.50
CA LYS A 73 -1.54 -21.17 -0.68
C LYS A 73 -0.28 -21.91 -1.10
N LEU A 74 0.57 -21.27 -1.91
CA LEU A 74 1.84 -21.87 -2.32
C LEU A 74 2.82 -21.97 -1.14
N ALA A 75 2.86 -20.94 -0.28
CA ALA A 75 3.65 -20.93 0.94
C ALA A 75 3.20 -22.04 1.91
N GLU A 76 1.89 -22.13 2.17
CA GLU A 76 1.26 -23.14 3.03
C GLU A 76 1.59 -24.57 2.57
N ARG A 77 1.38 -24.87 1.28
CA ARG A 77 1.69 -26.18 0.68
C ARG A 77 3.16 -26.58 0.85
N ASN A 78 4.06 -25.63 0.82
CA ASN A 78 5.52 -25.87 0.96
C ASN A 78 6.00 -25.72 2.41
N LYS A 79 5.10 -25.41 3.37
CA LYS A 79 5.39 -25.22 4.80
C LYS A 79 6.46 -24.15 5.05
N VAL A 80 6.32 -23.01 4.37
CA VAL A 80 7.16 -21.81 4.51
C VAL A 80 6.30 -20.57 4.69
N ASN A 81 6.90 -19.51 5.20
CA ASN A 81 6.22 -18.24 5.47
C ASN A 81 6.30 -17.29 4.28
N LEU A 82 5.19 -16.58 4.05
CA LEU A 82 5.13 -15.40 3.19
C LEU A 82 4.73 -14.21 4.06
N GLU A 83 5.69 -13.35 4.36
CA GLU A 83 5.49 -12.18 5.21
C GLU A 83 5.47 -10.90 4.37
N PHE A 84 4.46 -10.04 4.63
CA PHE A 84 4.25 -8.83 3.83
C PHE A 84 3.77 -7.64 4.68
N GLU A 85 4.16 -7.58 5.95
CA GLU A 85 3.77 -6.51 6.88
C GLU A 85 4.02 -5.12 6.29
N ALA A 86 5.20 -4.88 5.73
CA ALA A 86 5.56 -3.58 5.16
C ALA A 86 4.84 -3.25 3.83
N SER A 87 3.95 -4.10 3.33
CA SER A 87 3.13 -3.81 2.14
C SER A 87 2.01 -2.80 2.44
N VAL A 88 1.59 -2.68 3.70
CA VAL A 88 0.58 -1.71 4.16
C VAL A 88 1.11 -0.98 5.38
N ALA A 89 1.06 0.35 5.37
CA ALA A 89 1.46 1.21 6.49
C ALA A 89 2.85 0.85 7.05
N GLY A 90 3.87 0.82 6.20
CA GLY A 90 5.24 0.41 6.56
C GLY A 90 5.74 1.08 7.84
N GLY A 91 6.19 0.28 8.80
CA GLY A 91 6.57 0.73 10.14
C GLY A 91 5.44 0.67 11.19
N ILE A 92 4.18 0.48 10.78
CA ILE A 92 3.03 0.26 11.67
C ILE A 92 2.59 -1.20 11.53
N PRO A 93 2.56 -2.01 12.61
CA PRO A 93 2.28 -3.44 12.53
C PRO A 93 0.77 -3.72 12.39
N ILE A 94 0.12 -3.13 11.37
CA ILE A 94 -1.33 -3.21 11.19
C ILE A 94 -1.80 -4.60 10.75
N LEU A 95 -1.04 -5.26 9.86
CA LEU A 95 -1.43 -6.59 9.38
C LEU A 95 -1.30 -7.61 10.51
N ARG A 96 -0.24 -7.52 11.30
CA ARG A 96 -0.06 -8.35 12.49
C ARG A 96 -1.14 -8.08 13.53
N THR A 97 -1.49 -6.83 13.76
CA THR A 97 -2.58 -6.47 14.67
C THR A 97 -3.90 -7.12 14.24
N ILE A 98 -4.23 -7.11 12.95
CA ILE A 98 -5.44 -7.75 12.43
C ILE A 98 -5.35 -9.27 12.58
N LYS A 99 -4.23 -9.88 12.17
CA LYS A 99 -4.05 -11.34 12.15
C LYS A 99 -3.96 -11.97 13.53
N GLU A 100 -3.29 -11.30 14.46
CA GLU A 100 -2.99 -11.84 15.80
C GLU A 100 -3.78 -11.13 16.90
N GLY A 101 -3.71 -9.80 16.95
CA GLY A 101 -4.33 -9.01 18.03
C GLY A 101 -5.85 -8.99 17.98
N LEU A 102 -6.43 -9.03 16.79
CA LEU A 102 -7.88 -9.00 16.57
C LEU A 102 -8.45 -10.33 16.06
N ALA A 103 -7.71 -11.44 16.16
CA ALA A 103 -8.06 -12.73 15.60
C ALA A 103 -9.44 -13.26 16.05
N THR A 104 -9.88 -12.91 17.27
CA THR A 104 -11.18 -13.32 17.82
C THR A 104 -12.28 -12.26 17.65
N ASN A 105 -11.95 -11.11 17.09
CA ASN A 105 -12.89 -10.02 16.89
C ASN A 105 -13.61 -10.13 15.54
N LYS A 106 -14.88 -9.75 15.52
CA LYS A 106 -15.60 -9.56 14.27
C LYS A 106 -15.41 -8.14 13.78
N ILE A 107 -14.63 -7.97 12.73
CA ILE A 107 -14.44 -6.70 12.05
C ILE A 107 -15.55 -6.54 11.01
N ASN A 108 -16.31 -5.45 11.04
CA ASN A 108 -17.38 -5.17 10.11
C ASN A 108 -17.01 -4.09 9.09
N LYS A 109 -16.09 -3.20 9.45
CA LYS A 109 -15.68 -2.08 8.62
C LYS A 109 -14.22 -1.70 8.91
N ILE A 110 -13.51 -1.33 7.84
CA ILE A 110 -12.18 -0.72 7.89
C ILE A 110 -12.23 0.54 7.04
N TYR A 111 -11.62 1.59 7.51
CA TYR A 111 -11.41 2.79 6.73
C TYR A 111 -10.19 3.54 7.24
N GLY A 112 -9.56 4.31 6.35
CA GLY A 112 -8.39 5.09 6.72
C GLY A 112 -7.80 5.89 5.58
N ILE A 113 -6.89 6.80 5.94
CA ILE A 113 -6.02 7.50 5.01
C ILE A 113 -4.87 6.54 4.70
N LEU A 114 -4.83 5.98 3.49
CA LEU A 114 -3.87 4.95 3.11
C LEU A 114 -2.73 5.46 2.21
N ASN A 115 -2.75 6.76 1.88
CA ASN A 115 -1.72 7.38 1.06
C ASN A 115 -1.32 8.75 1.63
N GLY A 116 -0.05 8.89 2.02
CA GLY A 116 0.49 10.10 2.64
C GLY A 116 0.61 11.27 1.66
N THR A 117 0.95 10.99 0.39
CA THR A 117 1.09 12.03 -0.66
C THR A 117 -0.21 12.78 -0.88
N THR A 118 -1.32 12.06 -1.06
CA THR A 118 -2.64 12.66 -1.26
C THR A 118 -3.12 13.40 -0.02
N ASN A 119 -2.87 12.85 1.18
CA ASN A 119 -3.22 13.54 2.41
C ASN A 119 -2.43 14.84 2.59
N TYR A 120 -1.12 14.84 2.28
CA TYR A 120 -0.30 16.05 2.28
C TYR A 120 -0.88 17.10 1.34
N ILE A 121 -1.17 16.73 0.08
CA ILE A 121 -1.68 17.67 -0.92
C ILE A 121 -2.99 18.31 -0.46
N LEU A 122 -3.99 17.52 -0.07
CA LEU A 122 -5.28 18.02 0.38
C LEU A 122 -5.15 18.89 1.65
N SER A 123 -4.32 18.49 2.59
CA SER A 123 -4.10 19.25 3.83
C SER A 123 -3.38 20.57 3.57
N GLU A 124 -2.40 20.59 2.67
CA GLU A 124 -1.65 21.80 2.34
C GLU A 124 -2.48 22.77 1.50
N MET A 125 -3.34 22.29 0.60
CA MET A 125 -4.34 23.11 -0.11
C MET A 125 -5.30 23.80 0.88
N GLU A 126 -5.79 23.06 1.89
CA GLU A 126 -6.65 23.63 2.96
C GLU A 126 -5.90 24.71 3.75
N LYS A 127 -4.67 24.43 4.15
CA LYS A 127 -3.87 25.32 4.99
C LYS A 127 -3.42 26.59 4.30
N THR A 128 -2.98 26.48 3.04
CA THR A 128 -2.34 27.61 2.33
C THR A 128 -3.27 28.34 1.37
N GLY A 129 -4.37 27.74 0.98
CA GLY A 129 -5.25 28.28 -0.07
C GLY A 129 -4.63 28.23 -1.46
N GLU A 130 -3.59 27.42 -1.66
CA GLU A 130 -2.96 27.24 -2.97
C GLU A 130 -3.67 26.19 -3.81
N THR A 131 -3.52 26.30 -5.13
CA THR A 131 -4.10 25.34 -6.08
C THR A 131 -3.38 24.00 -6.05
N PHE A 132 -4.07 22.95 -6.49
CA PHE A 132 -3.55 21.58 -6.58
C PHE A 132 -2.17 21.51 -7.26
N ASP A 133 -2.00 22.15 -8.42
CA ASP A 133 -0.74 22.12 -9.18
C ASP A 133 0.43 22.73 -8.43
N LYS A 134 0.19 23.82 -7.69
CA LYS A 134 1.23 24.47 -6.88
C LYS A 134 1.66 23.57 -5.72
N VAL A 135 0.70 22.99 -5.03
CA VAL A 135 0.97 22.08 -3.90
C VAL A 135 1.62 20.78 -4.37
N LEU A 136 1.21 20.24 -5.52
CA LEU A 136 1.85 19.05 -6.10
C LEU A 136 3.33 19.31 -6.42
N LYS A 137 3.67 20.47 -7.00
CA LYS A 137 5.07 20.86 -7.23
C LYS A 137 5.86 20.93 -5.93
N LYS A 138 5.28 21.49 -4.87
CA LYS A 138 5.91 21.50 -3.53
C LYS A 138 6.13 20.10 -2.99
N ALA A 139 5.14 19.21 -3.11
CA ALA A 139 5.26 17.81 -2.71
C ALA A 139 6.39 17.10 -3.45
N GLN A 140 6.57 17.38 -4.74
CA GLN A 140 7.68 16.85 -5.54
C GLN A 140 9.04 17.34 -5.07
N ILE A 141 9.18 18.65 -4.78
CA ILE A 141 10.42 19.24 -4.26
C ILE A 141 10.79 18.63 -2.90
N LEU A 142 9.80 18.40 -2.03
CA LEU A 142 9.99 17.79 -0.70
C LEU A 142 10.20 16.28 -0.74
N GLY A 143 10.07 15.63 -1.92
CA GLY A 143 10.22 14.21 -2.08
C GLY A 143 9.00 13.37 -1.62
N TYR A 144 7.85 14.01 -1.39
CA TYR A 144 6.59 13.34 -1.03
C TYR A 144 5.84 12.80 -2.25
N ALA A 145 6.12 13.34 -3.43
CA ALA A 145 5.59 12.87 -4.71
C ALA A 145 6.74 12.65 -5.69
N GLU A 146 6.80 11.49 -6.36
CA GLU A 146 7.82 11.24 -7.37
C GLU A 146 7.54 12.07 -8.64
N PRO A 147 8.48 12.90 -9.11
CA PRO A 147 8.33 13.61 -10.37
C PRO A 147 8.08 12.63 -11.54
N GLY A 148 7.00 12.84 -12.27
CA GLY A 148 6.62 11.99 -13.42
C GLY A 148 5.99 10.64 -13.06
N ASN A 149 5.93 10.23 -11.79
CA ASN A 149 5.37 8.93 -11.37
C ASN A 149 4.37 9.01 -10.19
N SER A 150 3.91 10.21 -9.85
CA SER A 150 2.92 10.40 -8.78
C SER A 150 1.50 9.96 -9.15
N LYS A 151 1.26 9.60 -10.41
CA LYS A 151 -0.07 9.25 -10.92
C LYS A 151 -0.75 8.10 -10.14
N LEU A 152 0.01 7.10 -9.70
CA LEU A 152 -0.53 5.98 -8.94
C LEU A 152 -1.01 6.38 -7.54
N ASP A 153 -0.40 7.40 -6.95
CA ASP A 153 -0.84 7.97 -5.68
C ASP A 153 -2.09 8.82 -5.90
N LEU A 154 -2.03 9.77 -6.85
CA LEU A 154 -3.06 10.77 -7.09
C LEU A 154 -4.40 10.19 -7.52
N ASN A 155 -4.39 9.12 -8.32
CA ASN A 155 -5.59 8.44 -8.78
C ASN A 155 -6.12 7.35 -7.83
N GLY A 156 -5.47 7.15 -6.67
CA GLY A 156 -5.92 6.23 -5.62
C GLY A 156 -5.49 4.77 -5.76
N PHE A 157 -4.69 4.41 -6.77
CA PHE A 157 -4.25 2.99 -6.95
C PHE A 157 -3.40 2.48 -5.78
N ASP A 158 -2.56 3.32 -5.19
CA ASP A 158 -1.77 2.95 -4.02
C ASP A 158 -2.67 2.61 -2.83
N ALA A 159 -3.61 3.49 -2.52
CA ALA A 159 -4.59 3.29 -1.45
C ALA A 159 -5.47 2.04 -1.72
N PHE A 160 -5.84 1.82 -2.99
CA PHE A 160 -6.64 0.68 -3.40
C PHE A 160 -5.94 -0.66 -3.19
N ALA A 161 -4.66 -0.77 -3.55
CA ALA A 161 -3.89 -1.99 -3.27
C ALA A 161 -3.83 -2.29 -1.77
N LYS A 162 -3.66 -1.27 -0.94
CA LYS A 162 -3.60 -1.40 0.52
C LYS A 162 -4.95 -1.81 1.12
N ILE A 163 -6.06 -1.15 0.73
CA ILE A 163 -7.38 -1.51 1.30
C ILE A 163 -7.78 -2.93 0.94
N ARG A 164 -7.44 -3.43 -0.24
CA ARG A 164 -7.69 -4.83 -0.63
C ARG A 164 -6.98 -5.84 0.27
N ILE A 165 -5.73 -5.58 0.62
CA ILE A 165 -4.96 -6.45 1.51
C ILE A 165 -5.58 -6.43 2.91
N LEU A 166 -5.88 -5.24 3.44
CA LEU A 166 -6.53 -5.07 4.73
C LEU A 166 -7.89 -5.78 4.76
N SER A 167 -8.69 -5.59 3.73
CA SER A 167 -10.02 -6.19 3.56
C SER A 167 -9.96 -7.72 3.62
N ALA A 168 -9.09 -8.33 2.81
CA ALA A 168 -8.95 -9.78 2.76
C ALA A 168 -8.59 -10.39 4.12
N LEU A 169 -7.66 -9.74 4.85
CA LEU A 169 -7.25 -10.19 6.18
C LEU A 169 -8.33 -9.97 7.24
N SER A 170 -8.98 -8.81 7.24
CA SER A 170 -9.95 -8.46 8.28
C SER A 170 -11.26 -9.21 8.18
N PHE A 171 -11.68 -9.53 6.97
CA PHE A 171 -12.94 -10.28 6.76
C PHE A 171 -12.70 -11.76 6.48
N ASN A 172 -11.46 -12.22 6.56
CA ASN A 172 -11.05 -13.60 6.27
C ASN A 172 -11.59 -14.07 4.91
N THR A 173 -11.43 -13.24 3.88
CA THR A 173 -11.91 -13.50 2.53
C THR A 173 -10.74 -13.55 1.55
N LYS A 174 -11.00 -14.04 0.34
CA LYS A 174 -10.05 -13.88 -0.76
C LYS A 174 -9.97 -12.42 -1.17
N ILE A 175 -8.81 -12.03 -1.70
CA ILE A 175 -8.64 -10.72 -2.31
C ILE A 175 -9.67 -10.56 -3.43
N SER A 176 -10.54 -9.56 -3.30
CA SER A 176 -11.64 -9.32 -4.23
C SER A 176 -11.09 -9.06 -5.65
N LYS A 177 -11.76 -9.66 -6.65
CA LYS A 177 -11.54 -9.36 -8.06
C LYS A 177 -12.56 -8.38 -8.63
N ASN A 178 -13.55 -7.99 -7.82
CA ASN A 178 -14.61 -7.08 -8.23
C ASN A 178 -14.03 -5.70 -8.55
N LYS A 179 -14.70 -4.99 -9.42
CA LYS A 179 -14.39 -3.57 -9.66
C LYS A 179 -14.71 -2.81 -8.39
N CYS A 180 -13.74 -2.05 -7.92
CA CYS A 180 -13.90 -1.11 -6.83
C CYS A 180 -14.25 0.27 -7.39
N ILE A 181 -15.02 1.03 -6.67
CA ILE A 181 -15.16 2.46 -6.94
C ILE A 181 -13.85 3.11 -6.53
N MET A 182 -13.14 3.64 -7.50
CA MET A 182 -11.85 4.28 -7.26
C MET A 182 -11.83 5.63 -7.93
N GLU A 183 -11.68 6.67 -7.12
CA GLU A 183 -11.55 8.05 -7.55
C GLU A 183 -10.38 8.70 -6.82
N GLY A 184 -9.51 9.36 -7.57
CA GLY A 184 -8.37 10.09 -7.04
C GLY A 184 -8.71 11.52 -6.63
N ILE A 185 -7.66 12.30 -6.36
CA ILE A 185 -7.81 13.69 -5.89
C ILE A 185 -7.57 14.73 -6.99
N GLU A 186 -7.28 14.32 -8.22
CA GLU A 186 -6.87 15.23 -9.30
C GLU A 186 -7.99 16.22 -9.71
N ASN A 187 -9.25 15.85 -9.47
CA ASN A 187 -10.42 16.69 -9.77
C ASN A 187 -10.86 17.59 -8.61
N ILE A 188 -10.23 17.45 -7.43
CA ILE A 188 -10.59 18.27 -6.26
C ILE A 188 -10.03 19.68 -6.43
N LYS A 189 -10.93 20.66 -6.43
CA LYS A 189 -10.59 22.07 -6.55
C LYS A 189 -10.45 22.74 -5.17
N LEU A 190 -9.78 23.87 -5.16
CA LEU A 190 -9.63 24.65 -3.93
C LEU A 190 -10.99 25.13 -3.38
N GLU A 191 -11.94 25.41 -4.27
CA GLU A 191 -13.31 25.80 -3.92
C GLU A 191 -14.02 24.70 -3.14
N ASP A 192 -13.87 23.42 -3.55
CA ASP A 192 -14.45 22.27 -2.87
C ASP A 192 -13.94 22.18 -1.43
N ILE A 193 -12.62 22.35 -1.25
CA ILE A 193 -11.99 22.34 0.06
C ILE A 193 -12.49 23.50 0.94
N LYS A 194 -12.62 24.71 0.38
CA LYS A 194 -13.14 25.87 1.11
C LYS A 194 -14.59 25.66 1.57
N ILE A 195 -15.44 25.16 0.68
CA ILE A 195 -16.85 24.88 0.99
C ILE A 195 -16.94 23.78 2.07
N ALA A 196 -16.18 22.68 1.91
CA ALA A 196 -16.11 21.64 2.93
C ALA A 196 -15.69 22.23 4.29
N GLY A 197 -14.69 23.12 4.28
CA GLY A 197 -14.18 23.80 5.48
C GLY A 197 -15.23 24.65 6.19
N GLN A 198 -16.06 25.39 5.46
CA GLN A 198 -17.19 26.19 5.98
C GLN A 198 -18.28 25.32 6.61
N LEU A 199 -18.51 24.13 6.04
CA LEU A 199 -19.46 23.14 6.56
C LEU A 199 -18.93 22.30 7.74
N GLY A 200 -17.71 22.57 8.24
CA GLY A 200 -17.11 21.82 9.35
C GLY A 200 -16.44 20.50 8.94
N PHE A 201 -16.16 20.31 7.65
CA PHE A 201 -15.52 19.11 7.11
C PHE A 201 -14.15 19.39 6.53
N ARG A 202 -13.37 18.33 6.35
CA ARG A 202 -12.16 18.27 5.54
C ARG A 202 -12.30 17.23 4.44
N VAL A 203 -11.66 17.49 3.31
CA VAL A 203 -11.59 16.50 2.23
C VAL A 203 -10.40 15.58 2.49
N LYS A 204 -10.64 14.28 2.56
CA LYS A 204 -9.61 13.25 2.72
C LYS A 204 -9.82 12.14 1.70
N LEU A 205 -8.74 11.60 1.13
CA LEU A 205 -8.83 10.38 0.33
C LEU A 205 -8.87 9.18 1.27
N LEU A 206 -10.00 8.50 1.34
CA LEU A 206 -10.16 7.32 2.19
C LEU A 206 -10.21 6.04 1.37
N GLY A 207 -9.50 5.02 1.85
CA GLY A 207 -9.80 3.65 1.52
C GLY A 207 -10.83 3.13 2.52
N ILE A 208 -11.92 2.55 2.02
CA ILE A 208 -13.02 2.04 2.85
C ILE A 208 -13.33 0.62 2.41
N SER A 209 -13.48 -0.29 3.36
CA SER A 209 -13.98 -1.63 3.11
C SER A 209 -14.95 -2.04 4.20
N GLU A 210 -16.11 -2.57 3.82
CA GLU A 210 -17.16 -3.00 4.74
C GLU A 210 -18.01 -4.12 4.15
N ILE A 211 -18.64 -4.88 5.04
CA ILE A 211 -19.61 -5.89 4.67
C ILE A 211 -21.01 -5.34 4.89
N ILE A 212 -21.77 -5.18 3.81
CA ILE A 212 -23.17 -4.74 3.82
C ILE A 212 -24.02 -5.86 3.20
N ASN A 213 -25.02 -6.33 3.93
CA ASN A 213 -25.90 -7.41 3.47
C ASN A 213 -25.14 -8.65 2.95
N SER A 214 -24.08 -9.05 3.67
CA SER A 214 -23.19 -10.16 3.32
C SER A 214 -22.39 -9.98 2.02
N GLN A 215 -22.35 -8.77 1.48
CA GLN A 215 -21.52 -8.42 0.33
C GLN A 215 -20.36 -7.54 0.76
N LEU A 216 -19.19 -7.77 0.19
CA LEU A 216 -17.99 -6.99 0.41
C LEU A 216 -17.97 -5.79 -0.52
N PHE A 217 -17.87 -4.60 0.06
CA PHE A 217 -17.70 -3.34 -0.63
C PHE A 217 -16.31 -2.78 -0.34
N GLU A 218 -15.60 -2.41 -1.39
CA GLU A 218 -14.28 -1.78 -1.32
C GLU A 218 -14.30 -0.52 -2.17
N THR A 219 -13.91 0.61 -1.59
CA THR A 219 -13.89 1.89 -2.29
C THR A 219 -12.65 2.70 -1.91
N VAL A 220 -12.18 3.53 -2.84
CA VAL A 220 -11.20 4.58 -2.60
C VAL A 220 -11.70 5.83 -3.28
N HIS A 221 -12.02 6.86 -2.51
CA HIS A 221 -12.49 8.13 -3.06
C HIS A 221 -12.33 9.29 -2.07
N PRO A 222 -12.37 10.54 -2.55
CA PRO A 222 -12.44 11.71 -1.68
C PRO A 222 -13.71 11.68 -0.82
N CYS A 223 -13.55 11.93 0.48
CA CYS A 223 -14.62 11.92 1.47
C CYS A 223 -14.63 13.21 2.26
N LEU A 224 -15.82 13.66 2.64
CA LEU A 224 -15.99 14.70 3.65
C LEU A 224 -15.88 14.09 5.03
N VAL A 225 -14.87 14.49 5.79
CA VAL A 225 -14.58 13.99 7.14
C VAL A 225 -14.73 15.13 8.13
N SER A 226 -15.51 14.93 9.19
CA SER A 226 -15.72 15.96 10.20
C SER A 226 -14.39 16.40 10.85
N LYS A 227 -14.21 17.71 11.00
CA LYS A 227 -13.05 18.32 11.68
C LYS A 227 -12.93 17.89 13.14
N ASN A 228 -13.99 17.40 13.75
CA ASN A 228 -14.03 16.97 15.14
C ASN A 228 -13.62 15.50 15.34
N THR A 229 -13.23 14.80 14.27
CA THR A 229 -12.78 13.42 14.34
C THR A 229 -11.26 13.32 14.31
N TYR A 230 -10.71 12.22 14.89
CA TYR A 230 -9.28 11.95 14.82
C TYR A 230 -8.76 11.92 13.37
N ILE A 231 -9.43 11.16 12.51
CA ILE A 231 -9.01 11.01 11.10
C ILE A 231 -9.11 12.34 10.32
N GLY A 232 -10.07 13.21 10.66
CA GLY A 232 -10.16 14.56 10.09
C GLY A 232 -8.96 15.43 10.44
N ASN A 233 -8.32 15.19 11.59
CA ASN A 233 -7.18 15.97 12.06
C ASN A 233 -5.80 15.41 11.66
N VAL A 234 -5.74 14.27 10.98
CA VAL A 234 -4.48 13.75 10.43
C VAL A 234 -4.03 14.62 9.26
N ASN A 235 -2.88 15.26 9.40
CA ASN A 235 -2.31 16.17 8.41
C ASN A 235 -0.92 15.70 7.94
N GLY A 236 -0.50 16.23 6.78
CA GLY A 236 0.81 15.93 6.20
C GLY A 236 0.88 14.54 5.58
N VAL A 237 2.06 13.93 5.61
CA VAL A 237 2.32 12.60 5.01
C VAL A 237 2.02 11.43 5.96
N MET A 238 1.47 11.71 7.13
CA MET A 238 1.07 10.66 8.10
C MET A 238 -0.20 9.93 7.61
N ASN A 239 -0.21 8.65 7.82
CA ASN A 239 -1.30 7.73 7.50
C ASN A 239 -2.05 7.33 8.76
#